data_08e79b419e68a6d66f7ab0f5955331d7
#
_entry.id   08e79b419e68a6d66f7ab0f5955331d7
#
_cell.length_a   1.000
_cell.length_b   1.000
_cell.length_c   1.000
_cell.angle_alpha   90.00
_cell.angle_beta   90.00
_cell.angle_gamma   90.00
#
_symmetry.space_group_name_H-M   'P 1'
#
loop_
_entity.id
_entity.type
_entity.pdbx_description
1 polymer ?
#
loop_
_entity_poly.entity_id
_entity_poly.type
_entity_poly.pdbx_seq_one_letter_code
_entity_poly.pdbx_strand_id
1 'polypeptide(L)'
;MQKRLAKIILGVFTLVGGVSGCAAAYEVFDSPSQPLPTLSNPPNSTVSQRSTTNEFAALEQSVHQQINKYRQSRNLPPLALDARISEQSRLHSQAMASGKVPFSHNGFEARVKAIGQSIPYGSAAENVAYNQGYSNPDQQAVEGWIKSPGHRKNMEGQFDVTGIGITKNAKGEYYFTQVFIKRR
;
A
#
# COMPACT_ATOMS: atom_id res chain seq x y z
N MET A 1 21.73 27.06 1.72
CA MET A 1 21.33 25.65 1.44
C MET A 1 20.65 25.09 2.68
N GLN A 2 19.32 25.10 2.72
CA GLN A 2 18.57 24.51 3.83
C GLN A 2 18.54 22.99 3.63
N LYS A 3 19.20 22.24 4.52
CA LYS A 3 19.08 20.77 4.60
C LYS A 3 17.64 20.45 5.03
N ARG A 4 16.82 19.98 4.10
CA ARG A 4 15.48 19.47 4.42
C ARG A 4 15.66 18.19 5.24
N LEU A 5 15.27 18.22 6.50
CA LEU A 5 15.25 17.02 7.34
C LEU A 5 14.24 16.04 6.76
N ALA A 6 14.73 14.88 6.35
CA ALA A 6 13.88 13.79 5.95
C ALA A 6 13.22 13.17 7.18
N LYS A 7 11.90 13.03 7.15
CA LYS A 7 11.11 12.40 8.23
C LYS A 7 10.65 11.01 7.77
N ILE A 8 10.97 10.00 8.57
CA ILE A 8 10.43 8.64 8.43
C ILE A 8 9.51 8.40 9.63
N ILE A 9 8.26 8.09 9.36
CA ILE A 9 7.29 7.67 10.40
C ILE A 9 6.89 6.23 10.12
N LEU A 10 7.05 5.37 11.12
CA LEU A 10 6.80 3.94 11.04
C LEU A 10 5.63 3.58 11.97
N GLY A 11 4.60 2.97 11.43
CA GLY A 11 3.48 2.42 12.21
C GLY A 11 3.48 0.89 12.18
N VAL A 12 3.30 0.26 13.33
CA VAL A 12 3.26 -1.20 13.50
C VAL A 12 1.93 -1.61 14.10
N PHE A 13 1.22 -2.54 13.46
CA PHE A 13 0.13 -3.29 14.10
C PHE A 13 0.12 -4.74 13.64
N THR A 14 0.04 -5.63 14.59
CA THR A 14 -0.25 -7.05 14.40
C THR A 14 -1.65 -7.31 14.91
N LEU A 15 -2.57 -7.82 14.10
CA LEU A 15 -3.88 -8.24 14.56
C LEU A 15 -4.08 -9.74 14.35
N VAL A 16 -4.37 -10.40 15.45
CA VAL A 16 -4.84 -11.78 15.53
C VAL A 16 -6.37 -11.75 15.42
N GLY A 17 -6.94 -12.67 14.65
CA GLY A 17 -8.33 -12.67 14.27
C GLY A 17 -9.34 -12.76 15.43
N GLY A 18 -10.50 -12.18 15.19
CA GLY A 18 -11.71 -12.33 15.99
C GLY A 18 -12.91 -11.76 15.24
N VAL A 19 -13.86 -12.62 14.91
CA VAL A 19 -15.11 -12.25 14.23
C VAL A 19 -16.12 -11.69 15.23
N SER A 20 -16.72 -10.54 14.92
CA SER A 20 -18.10 -10.22 15.34
C SER A 20 -18.70 -9.16 14.42
N GLY A 21 -19.90 -9.44 13.91
CA GLY A 21 -20.60 -8.59 12.97
C GLY A 21 -21.39 -7.47 13.66
N CYS A 22 -21.61 -6.39 12.91
CA CYS A 22 -22.77 -5.50 13.05
C CYS A 22 -23.10 -4.91 11.70
N ALA A 23 -24.35 -5.10 11.30
CA ALA A 23 -24.95 -4.53 10.10
C ALA A 23 -25.29 -3.06 10.33
N ALA A 24 -24.97 -2.19 9.38
CA ALA A 24 -25.51 -0.84 9.29
C ALA A 24 -26.20 -0.66 7.94
N ALA A 25 -27.47 -0.21 8.00
CA ALA A 25 -28.34 0.01 6.88
C ALA A 25 -27.93 1.28 6.09
N TYR A 26 -28.04 1.22 4.76
CA TYR A 26 -27.89 2.37 3.86
C TYR A 26 -29.26 2.90 3.45
N GLU A 27 -29.46 4.20 3.65
CA GLU A 27 -30.59 4.90 3.05
C GLU A 27 -30.20 5.38 1.64
N VAL A 28 -31.09 5.09 0.68
CA VAL A 28 -30.98 5.50 -0.72
C VAL A 28 -31.57 6.90 -0.87
N PHE A 29 -30.72 7.89 -1.19
CA PHE A 29 -31.16 9.20 -1.62
C PHE A 29 -31.29 9.24 -3.14
N ASP A 30 -32.52 9.42 -3.58
CA ASP A 30 -32.90 9.68 -4.99
C ASP A 30 -32.51 11.14 -5.34
N SER A 31 -31.76 11.36 -6.40
CA SER A 31 -31.38 12.69 -6.87
C SER A 31 -31.75 12.89 -8.34
N PRO A 32 -32.35 14.02 -8.72
CA PRO A 32 -32.92 14.22 -10.07
C PRO A 32 -31.83 14.47 -11.12
N SER A 33 -32.13 13.97 -12.32
CA SER A 33 -31.34 14.00 -13.55
C SER A 33 -30.95 15.42 -13.98
N GLN A 34 -29.64 15.69 -14.08
CA GLN A 34 -29.08 16.87 -14.76
C GLN A 34 -28.61 16.49 -16.16
N PRO A 35 -28.75 17.36 -17.17
CA PRO A 35 -28.35 17.08 -18.55
C PRO A 35 -26.79 17.09 -18.69
N LEU A 36 -26.30 16.18 -19.50
CA LEU A 36 -24.88 15.98 -19.83
C LEU A 36 -24.25 17.23 -20.46
N PRO A 37 -23.09 17.70 -19.97
CA PRO A 37 -22.29 18.68 -20.71
C PRO A 37 -21.51 18.00 -21.83
N THR A 38 -21.53 18.62 -22.99
CA THR A 38 -20.79 18.27 -24.20
C THR A 38 -19.30 18.12 -23.96
N LEU A 39 -18.75 16.98 -24.37
CA LEU A 39 -17.32 16.66 -24.35
C LEU A 39 -16.53 17.61 -25.24
N SER A 40 -15.77 18.52 -24.66
CA SER A 40 -14.60 19.13 -25.27
C SER A 40 -13.37 18.42 -24.74
N ASN A 41 -12.66 17.69 -25.58
CA ASN A 41 -11.42 17.00 -25.26
C ASN A 41 -10.33 18.00 -24.86
N PRO A 42 -9.72 17.90 -23.64
CA PRO A 42 -8.46 18.60 -23.38
C PRO A 42 -7.30 17.72 -23.89
N PRO A 43 -6.40 18.25 -24.70
CA PRO A 43 -5.18 17.54 -25.07
C PRO A 43 -4.20 17.53 -23.88
N ASN A 44 -3.58 16.39 -23.61
CA ASN A 44 -2.36 16.21 -22.80
C ASN A 44 -2.44 15.52 -21.40
N SER A 45 -3.57 14.99 -20.96
CA SER A 45 -3.61 14.27 -19.66
C SER A 45 -3.07 12.83 -19.73
N THR A 46 -3.07 12.20 -20.89
CA THR A 46 -2.76 10.77 -21.07
C THR A 46 -1.26 10.44 -20.93
N VAL A 47 -0.36 11.34 -21.31
CA VAL A 47 1.09 11.09 -21.28
C VAL A 47 1.62 11.20 -19.86
N SER A 48 1.18 12.19 -19.09
CA SER A 48 1.61 12.42 -17.70
C SER A 48 1.14 11.29 -16.76
N GLN A 49 -0.09 10.80 -16.94
CA GLN A 49 -0.63 9.69 -16.13
C GLN A 49 0.07 8.36 -16.41
N ARG A 50 0.43 8.09 -17.67
CA ARG A 50 1.14 6.87 -18.07
C ARG A 50 2.57 6.85 -17.52
N SER A 51 3.23 8.00 -17.46
CA SER A 51 4.59 8.15 -16.89
C SER A 51 4.62 7.89 -15.38
N THR A 52 3.67 8.47 -14.62
CA THR A 52 3.58 8.27 -13.17
C THR A 52 3.17 6.85 -12.80
N THR A 53 2.29 6.21 -13.57
CA THR A 53 1.91 4.81 -13.36
C THR A 53 3.11 3.88 -13.54
N ASN A 54 3.96 4.13 -14.56
CA ASN A 54 5.18 3.36 -14.80
C ASN A 54 6.23 3.58 -13.70
N GLU A 55 6.36 4.81 -13.18
CA GLU A 55 7.28 5.12 -12.07
C GLU A 55 6.91 4.33 -10.81
N PHE A 56 5.63 4.35 -10.41
CA PHE A 56 5.19 3.62 -9.21
C PHE A 56 5.30 2.11 -9.38
N ALA A 57 5.00 1.57 -10.55
CA ALA A 57 5.18 0.15 -10.83
C ALA A 57 6.65 -0.29 -10.71
N ALA A 58 7.59 0.55 -11.17
CA ALA A 58 9.02 0.29 -11.02
C ALA A 58 9.46 0.31 -9.53
N LEU A 59 8.96 1.28 -8.74
CA LEU A 59 9.23 1.35 -7.31
C LEU A 59 8.63 0.17 -6.54
N GLU A 60 7.41 -0.26 -6.87
CA GLU A 60 6.76 -1.43 -6.28
C GLU A 60 7.56 -2.70 -6.55
N GLN A 61 8.04 -2.87 -7.79
CA GLN A 61 8.90 -3.99 -8.16
C GLN A 61 10.24 -3.94 -7.42
N SER A 62 10.84 -2.76 -7.25
CA SER A 62 12.08 -2.57 -6.51
C SER A 62 11.91 -2.94 -5.03
N VAL A 63 10.83 -2.48 -4.38
CA VAL A 63 10.50 -2.88 -3.00
C VAL A 63 10.36 -4.40 -2.89
N HIS A 64 9.63 -5.04 -3.82
CA HIS A 64 9.46 -6.50 -3.82
C HIS A 64 10.80 -7.24 -3.91
N GLN A 65 11.68 -6.81 -4.80
CA GLN A 65 13.01 -7.40 -4.95
C GLN A 65 13.86 -7.24 -3.69
N GLN A 66 13.86 -6.05 -3.08
CA GLN A 66 14.61 -5.77 -1.85
C GLN A 66 14.09 -6.61 -0.67
N ILE A 67 12.77 -6.73 -0.51
CA ILE A 67 12.15 -7.59 0.50
C ILE A 67 12.56 -9.06 0.30
N ASN A 68 12.51 -9.57 -0.93
CA ASN A 68 12.89 -10.95 -1.22
C ASN A 68 14.40 -11.18 -1.03
N LYS A 69 15.25 -10.21 -1.39
CA LYS A 69 16.68 -10.26 -1.08
C LYS A 69 16.93 -10.32 0.43
N TYR A 70 16.21 -9.52 1.21
CA TYR A 70 16.27 -9.58 2.67
C TYR A 70 15.82 -10.95 3.20
N ARG A 71 14.67 -11.47 2.75
CA ARG A 71 14.17 -12.79 3.14
C ARG A 71 15.19 -13.91 2.81
N GLN A 72 15.77 -13.86 1.63
CA GLN A 72 16.83 -14.81 1.23
C GLN A 72 18.02 -14.75 2.18
N SER A 73 18.47 -13.57 2.62
CA SER A 73 19.56 -13.42 3.60
C SER A 73 19.22 -13.98 4.99
N ARG A 74 17.93 -14.26 5.24
CA ARG A 74 17.39 -14.88 6.46
C ARG A 74 17.01 -16.34 6.25
N ASN A 75 17.38 -16.95 5.12
CA ASN A 75 17.02 -18.31 4.72
C ASN A 75 15.50 -18.54 4.66
N LEU A 76 14.72 -17.51 4.30
CA LEU A 76 13.28 -17.57 4.13
C LEU A 76 12.92 -17.67 2.65
N PRO A 77 11.87 -18.44 2.28
CA PRO A 77 11.40 -18.50 0.90
C PRO A 77 10.91 -17.13 0.41
N PRO A 78 11.10 -16.82 -0.88
CA PRO A 78 10.62 -15.57 -1.45
C PRO A 78 9.09 -15.50 -1.43
N LEU A 79 8.57 -14.27 -1.38
CA LEU A 79 7.15 -13.96 -1.55
C LEU A 79 6.85 -13.79 -3.04
N ALA A 80 5.75 -14.37 -3.52
CA ALA A 80 5.23 -14.07 -4.85
C ALA A 80 4.47 -12.72 -4.81
N LEU A 81 4.64 -11.90 -5.84
CA LEU A 81 3.88 -10.66 -5.99
C LEU A 81 2.50 -10.97 -6.60
N ASP A 82 1.43 -10.48 -5.98
CA ASP A 82 0.06 -10.65 -6.47
C ASP A 82 -0.59 -9.29 -6.76
N ALA A 83 -1.08 -9.12 -8.00
CA ALA A 83 -1.65 -7.86 -8.47
C ALA A 83 -2.91 -7.44 -7.71
N ARG A 84 -3.73 -8.40 -7.23
CA ARG A 84 -4.97 -8.15 -6.47
C ARG A 84 -4.63 -7.58 -5.08
N ILE A 85 -3.57 -8.09 -4.46
CA ILE A 85 -3.07 -7.57 -3.17
C ILE A 85 -2.45 -6.19 -3.39
N SER A 86 -1.67 -6.02 -4.48
CA SER A 86 -1.06 -4.72 -4.83
C SER A 86 -2.12 -3.64 -5.06
N GLU A 87 -3.25 -3.99 -5.68
CA GLU A 87 -4.36 -3.05 -5.87
C GLU A 87 -4.92 -2.54 -4.53
N GLN A 88 -5.19 -3.42 -3.58
CA GLN A 88 -5.66 -3.02 -2.24
C GLN A 88 -4.60 -2.18 -1.50
N SER A 89 -3.33 -2.48 -1.68
CA SER A 89 -2.22 -1.71 -1.13
C SER A 89 -2.14 -0.31 -1.75
N ARG A 90 -2.32 -0.17 -3.07
CA ARG A 90 -2.35 1.13 -3.76
C ARG A 90 -3.51 2.00 -3.29
N LEU A 91 -4.71 1.43 -3.16
CA LEU A 91 -5.88 2.15 -2.66
C LEU A 91 -5.63 2.75 -1.27
N HIS A 92 -4.95 2.01 -0.38
CA HIS A 92 -4.61 2.53 0.94
C HIS A 92 -3.54 3.62 0.88
N SER A 93 -2.47 3.42 0.11
CA SER A 93 -1.44 4.45 -0.09
C SER A 93 -2.02 5.73 -0.68
N GLN A 94 -2.95 5.63 -1.64
CA GLN A 94 -3.67 6.77 -2.23
C GLN A 94 -4.56 7.48 -1.19
N ALA A 95 -5.26 6.72 -0.34
CA ALA A 95 -6.09 7.29 0.72
C ALA A 95 -5.26 8.08 1.74
N MET A 96 -4.09 7.56 2.14
CA MET A 96 -3.15 8.27 3.00
C MET A 96 -2.55 9.50 2.31
N ALA A 97 -2.09 9.36 1.07
CA ALA A 97 -1.47 10.44 0.29
C ALA A 97 -2.43 11.60 0.02
N SER A 98 -3.72 11.31 -0.18
CA SER A 98 -4.76 12.32 -0.38
C SER A 98 -5.32 12.92 0.91
N GLY A 99 -4.91 12.41 2.09
CA GLY A 99 -5.42 12.84 3.39
C GLY A 99 -6.83 12.35 3.72
N LYS A 100 -7.41 11.42 2.91
CA LYS A 100 -8.70 10.78 3.21
C LYS A 100 -8.66 9.96 4.50
N VAL A 101 -7.51 9.37 4.79
CA VAL A 101 -7.21 8.68 6.04
C VAL A 101 -5.88 9.18 6.58
N PRO A 102 -5.67 9.18 7.91
CA PRO A 102 -4.36 9.48 8.50
C PRO A 102 -3.33 8.40 8.11
N PHE A 103 -2.04 8.72 8.23
CA PHE A 103 -0.98 7.71 8.12
C PHE A 103 -1.16 6.66 9.24
N SER A 104 -1.62 5.47 8.88
CA SER A 104 -2.00 4.42 9.83
C SER A 104 -2.29 3.10 9.12
N HIS A 105 -2.62 2.07 9.91
CA HIS A 105 -3.17 0.78 9.44
C HIS A 105 -4.73 0.77 9.39
N ASN A 106 -5.38 1.90 9.52
CA ASN A 106 -6.83 1.97 9.54
C ASN A 106 -7.44 1.29 8.30
N GLY A 107 -8.46 0.45 8.52
CA GLY A 107 -9.11 -0.31 7.46
C GLY A 107 -8.33 -1.56 7.01
N PHE A 108 -7.28 -2.00 7.72
CA PHE A 108 -6.54 -3.22 7.38
C PHE A 108 -7.44 -4.45 7.27
N GLU A 109 -8.35 -4.64 8.21
CA GLU A 109 -9.30 -5.77 8.19
C GLU A 109 -10.18 -5.74 6.95
N ALA A 110 -10.68 -4.57 6.55
CA ALA A 110 -11.50 -4.42 5.35
C ALA A 110 -10.69 -4.74 4.08
N ARG A 111 -9.43 -4.30 3.99
CA ARG A 111 -8.52 -4.64 2.89
C ARG A 111 -8.28 -6.14 2.80
N VAL A 112 -7.97 -6.79 3.93
CA VAL A 112 -7.74 -8.23 3.97
C VAL A 112 -9.02 -9.01 3.62
N LYS A 113 -10.19 -8.55 4.08
CA LYS A 113 -11.48 -9.12 3.67
C LYS A 113 -11.71 -9.02 2.16
N ALA A 114 -11.40 -7.87 1.55
CA ALA A 114 -11.50 -7.69 0.09
C ALA A 114 -10.55 -8.64 -0.66
N ILE A 115 -9.29 -8.77 -0.21
CA ILE A 115 -8.33 -9.74 -0.74
C ILE A 115 -8.87 -11.15 -0.62
N GLY A 116 -9.47 -11.50 0.51
CA GLY A 116 -10.05 -12.81 0.82
C GLY A 116 -11.18 -13.26 -0.10
N GLN A 117 -11.82 -12.34 -0.81
CA GLN A 117 -12.82 -12.67 -1.84
C GLN A 117 -12.22 -13.48 -3.01
N SER A 118 -10.93 -13.30 -3.29
CA SER A 118 -10.25 -13.94 -4.41
C SER A 118 -9.01 -14.76 -4.01
N ILE A 119 -8.55 -14.63 -2.77
CA ILE A 119 -7.39 -15.33 -2.22
C ILE A 119 -7.74 -15.84 -0.82
N PRO A 120 -8.17 -17.12 -0.67
CA PRO A 120 -8.37 -17.72 0.64
C PRO A 120 -7.09 -17.66 1.48
N TYR A 121 -7.17 -17.10 2.68
CA TYR A 121 -6.00 -16.88 3.51
C TYR A 121 -6.15 -17.43 4.93
N GLY A 122 -5.02 -17.73 5.57
CA GLY A 122 -4.93 -18.18 6.96
C GLY A 122 -4.45 -17.05 7.89
N SER A 123 -3.53 -16.20 7.40
CA SER A 123 -3.03 -15.04 8.15
C SER A 123 -2.62 -13.92 7.21
N ALA A 124 -2.60 -12.71 7.75
CA ALA A 124 -2.20 -11.50 7.04
C ALA A 124 -1.43 -10.54 7.96
N ALA A 125 -0.58 -9.71 7.37
CA ALA A 125 0.10 -8.61 8.04
C ALA A 125 0.28 -7.43 7.08
N GLU A 126 0.57 -6.25 7.63
CA GLU A 126 0.77 -5.03 6.84
C GLU A 126 1.96 -4.24 7.36
N ASN A 127 2.76 -3.71 6.45
CA ASN A 127 3.73 -2.66 6.70
C ASN A 127 3.31 -1.39 5.97
N VAL A 128 3.40 -0.25 6.64
CA VAL A 128 3.23 1.07 6.02
C VAL A 128 4.46 1.93 6.28
N ALA A 129 4.79 2.81 5.33
CA ALA A 129 5.81 3.82 5.49
C ALA A 129 5.43 5.08 4.71
N TYR A 130 5.96 6.23 5.12
CA TYR A 130 6.05 7.38 4.25
C TYR A 130 7.43 8.03 4.38
N ASN A 131 7.89 8.63 3.29
CA ASN A 131 9.13 9.39 3.29
C ASN A 131 9.09 10.53 2.26
N GLN A 132 10.02 11.48 2.40
CA GLN A 132 10.15 12.63 1.51
C GLN A 132 11.61 13.06 1.42
N GLY A 133 12.02 13.49 0.25
CA GLY A 133 13.34 14.12 0.03
C GLY A 133 14.49 13.13 -0.19
N TYR A 134 14.19 11.85 -0.37
CA TYR A 134 15.17 10.82 -0.71
C TYR A 134 15.26 10.57 -2.21
N SER A 135 16.46 10.33 -2.71
CA SER A 135 16.68 9.93 -4.11
C SER A 135 16.15 8.50 -4.40
N ASN A 136 16.22 7.63 -3.38
CA ASN A 136 15.77 6.24 -3.44
C ASN A 136 14.70 6.01 -2.35
N PRO A 137 13.45 6.45 -2.56
CA PRO A 137 12.40 6.39 -1.54
C PRO A 137 12.01 4.95 -1.17
N ASP A 138 12.07 4.03 -2.12
CA ASP A 138 11.84 2.59 -1.96
C ASP A 138 12.89 1.95 -1.04
N GLN A 139 14.18 2.23 -1.24
CA GLN A 139 15.25 1.76 -0.39
C GLN A 139 15.09 2.28 1.04
N GLN A 140 14.77 3.56 1.21
CA GLN A 140 14.57 4.15 2.54
C GLN A 140 13.40 3.51 3.28
N ALA A 141 12.30 3.19 2.59
CA ALA A 141 11.15 2.50 3.19
C ALA A 141 11.55 1.09 3.67
N VAL A 142 12.22 0.30 2.82
CA VAL A 142 12.64 -1.07 3.14
C VAL A 142 13.67 -1.08 4.27
N GLU A 143 14.68 -0.20 4.25
CA GLU A 143 15.66 -0.09 5.34
C GLU A 143 14.99 0.32 6.66
N GLY A 144 14.01 1.22 6.62
CA GLY A 144 13.20 1.59 7.77
C GLY A 144 12.44 0.39 8.35
N TRP A 145 11.81 -0.43 7.52
CA TRP A 145 11.14 -1.65 7.94
C TRP A 145 12.09 -2.68 8.53
N ILE A 146 13.28 -2.87 7.96
CA ILE A 146 14.31 -3.77 8.49
C ILE A 146 14.76 -3.33 9.89
N LYS A 147 14.94 -2.04 10.12
CA LYS A 147 15.38 -1.48 11.41
C LYS A 147 14.27 -1.51 12.49
N SER A 148 13.00 -1.60 12.09
CA SER A 148 11.86 -1.64 13.01
C SER A 148 11.51 -3.09 13.38
N PRO A 149 11.55 -3.50 14.66
CA PRO A 149 11.28 -4.89 15.06
C PRO A 149 9.92 -5.42 14.60
N GLY A 150 8.86 -4.59 14.67
CA GLY A 150 7.51 -5.00 14.26
C GLY A 150 7.37 -5.19 12.76
N HIS A 151 7.87 -4.23 11.96
CA HIS A 151 7.84 -4.36 10.50
C HIS A 151 8.72 -5.51 10.03
N ARG A 152 9.90 -5.67 10.63
CA ARG A 152 10.80 -6.78 10.36
C ARG A 152 10.15 -8.14 10.65
N LYS A 153 9.41 -8.27 11.77
CA LYS A 153 8.65 -9.48 12.08
C LYS A 153 7.64 -9.83 10.97
N ASN A 154 6.98 -8.84 10.38
CA ASN A 154 6.10 -9.06 9.24
C ASN A 154 6.88 -9.53 8.01
N MET A 155 8.03 -8.90 7.71
CA MET A 155 8.91 -9.30 6.60
C MET A 155 9.46 -10.73 6.75
N GLU A 156 9.68 -11.19 7.97
CA GLU A 156 10.21 -12.52 8.33
C GLU A 156 9.09 -13.56 8.55
N GLY A 157 7.82 -13.15 8.51
CA GLY A 157 6.67 -14.00 8.77
C GLY A 157 6.50 -15.13 7.75
N GLN A 158 5.73 -16.14 8.15
CA GLN A 158 5.40 -17.32 7.34
C GLN A 158 4.31 -16.99 6.29
N PHE A 159 4.63 -16.05 5.41
CA PHE A 159 3.78 -15.63 4.28
C PHE A 159 4.33 -16.20 2.98
N ASP A 160 3.49 -16.29 1.94
CA ASP A 160 3.86 -16.83 0.63
C ASP A 160 3.52 -15.88 -0.53
N VAL A 161 2.60 -14.93 -0.34
CA VAL A 161 2.31 -13.88 -1.32
C VAL A 161 2.27 -12.51 -0.67
N THR A 162 2.53 -11.48 -1.46
CA THR A 162 2.51 -10.08 -1.03
C THR A 162 1.97 -9.19 -2.13
N GLY A 163 1.52 -8.00 -1.76
CA GLY A 163 1.25 -6.92 -2.69
C GLY A 163 1.79 -5.60 -2.15
N ILE A 164 2.21 -4.74 -3.03
CA ILE A 164 2.84 -3.46 -2.72
C ILE A 164 2.09 -2.36 -3.47
N GLY A 165 1.78 -1.29 -2.79
CA GLY A 165 1.17 -0.09 -3.36
C GLY A 165 1.94 1.15 -2.97
N ILE A 166 2.28 1.98 -3.95
CA ILE A 166 3.04 3.21 -3.76
C ILE A 166 2.31 4.37 -4.42
N THR A 167 2.28 5.50 -3.74
CA THR A 167 1.72 6.75 -4.26
C THR A 167 2.53 7.93 -3.74
N LYS A 168 2.59 9.00 -4.53
CA LYS A 168 3.22 10.27 -4.18
C LYS A 168 2.17 11.37 -4.16
N ASN A 169 2.15 12.20 -3.13
CA ASN A 169 1.28 13.37 -3.10
C ASN A 169 1.92 14.61 -3.74
N ALA A 170 1.14 15.68 -3.86
CA ALA A 170 1.60 16.96 -4.45
C ALA A 170 2.76 17.62 -3.67
N LYS A 171 2.97 17.24 -2.40
CA LYS A 171 4.09 17.74 -1.59
C LYS A 171 5.38 16.96 -1.82
N GLY A 172 5.35 15.91 -2.67
CA GLY A 172 6.49 15.04 -2.92
C GLY A 172 6.71 13.98 -1.84
N GLU A 173 5.71 13.71 -1.01
CA GLU A 173 5.72 12.64 -0.01
C GLU A 173 5.29 11.33 -0.65
N TYR A 174 6.11 10.29 -0.53
CA TYR A 174 5.78 8.93 -0.95
C TYR A 174 5.14 8.16 0.19
N TYR A 175 4.05 7.47 -0.11
CA TYR A 175 3.32 6.59 0.81
C TYR A 175 3.41 5.16 0.30
N PHE A 176 3.75 4.24 1.19
CA PHE A 176 3.98 2.83 0.90
C PHE A 176 3.05 1.99 1.76
N THR A 177 2.43 1.00 1.14
CA THR A 177 1.69 -0.06 1.82
C THR A 177 2.16 -1.40 1.26
N GLN A 178 2.56 -2.33 2.13
CA GLN A 178 2.83 -3.71 1.78
C GLN A 178 1.95 -4.62 2.61
N VAL A 179 1.16 -5.45 1.94
CA VAL A 179 0.33 -6.49 2.58
C VAL A 179 0.96 -7.85 2.33
N PHE A 180 1.07 -8.63 3.39
CA PHE A 180 1.55 -10.01 3.40
C PHE A 180 0.39 -10.96 3.62
N ILE A 181 0.32 -12.04 2.87
CA ILE A 181 -0.74 -13.04 2.96
C ILE A 181 -0.12 -14.44 3.05
N LYS A 182 -0.62 -15.25 4.00
CA LYS A 182 -0.44 -16.70 4.00
C LYS A 182 -1.70 -17.32 3.40
N ARG A 183 -1.59 -17.90 2.23
CA ARG A 183 -2.71 -18.65 1.62
C ARG A 183 -3.01 -19.93 2.42
N ARG A 184 -4.26 -20.36 2.35
CA ARG A 184 -4.72 -21.68 2.85
C ARG A 184 -4.41 -22.76 1.85
#